data_c4677bbed5d02c17b010750f1371a4b7
#
_entry.id   c4677bbed5d02c17b010750f1371a4b7
#
_cell.length_a   1.000
_cell.length_b   1.000
_cell.length_c   1.000
_cell.angle_alpha   90.00
_cell.angle_beta   90.00
_cell.angle_gamma   90.00
#
_symmetry.space_group_name_H-M   'P 1'
#
loop_
_entity.id
_entity.type
_entity.pdbx_description
1 polymer ?
#
loop_
_entity_poly.entity_id
_entity_poly.type
_entity_poly.pdbx_seq_one_letter_code
_entity_poly.pdbx_strand_id
1 'polypeptide(L)'
;MTLRSAVAGLALAILVSNPAQAQGYVPTGENLEARAEFAGDKFGIFLHWGIYSMFAQGEWYLNRDGIQHQEYSKAASAFYPAYFNAAEWVSAIKASGAKYICFTTRHHDGFSMFDTAQSPYNIVDATPFGRDVLKELADECHKQGIRLHLYYSHIDWGRDDYPAGRTGLATGKDPAKADWKAYYEFMNAQLRELLTNYGKIGCIWFDGFWDHDSDPTPFDWQLEEQYRLIHSIQPDCLVANNHHITPHEGEDFQIFERDLPGENKAGLSGQDISALPLETCQTMNGMWGYKIADQEYKSVDELVRLIVGASGKGANLLLNIGPQPETFRSSPGA
;
A
#
# COMPACT_ATOMS: atom_id res chain seq x y z
N MET A 1 40.41 -70.30 -35.53
CA MET A 1 39.06 -69.82 -35.03
C MET A 1 39.28 -68.89 -33.88
N THR A 2 39.21 -67.58 -34.13
CA THR A 2 39.48 -66.55 -33.16
C THR A 2 38.20 -65.78 -32.94
N LEU A 3 37.60 -65.90 -31.74
CA LEU A 3 36.47 -65.10 -31.29
C LEU A 3 36.95 -63.68 -31.00
N ARG A 4 36.28 -62.66 -31.62
CA ARG A 4 36.41 -61.27 -31.27
C ARG A 4 35.22 -60.91 -30.37
N SER A 5 35.48 -60.54 -29.11
CA SER A 5 34.50 -59.96 -28.19
C SER A 5 34.33 -58.47 -28.49
N ALA A 6 33.16 -58.07 -28.79
CA ALA A 6 32.80 -56.63 -28.88
C ALA A 6 32.31 -56.10 -27.49
N VAL A 7 33.04 -55.16 -26.95
CA VAL A 7 32.59 -54.39 -25.73
C VAL A 7 31.81 -53.20 -26.19
N ALA A 8 30.53 -53.16 -25.87
CA ALA A 8 29.68 -52.01 -26.08
C ALA A 8 29.81 -51.09 -24.87
N GLY A 9 30.41 -49.90 -25.06
CA GLY A 9 30.47 -48.85 -24.05
C GLY A 9 29.16 -48.08 -24.02
N LEU A 10 28.48 -48.12 -22.88
CA LEU A 10 27.30 -47.30 -22.60
C LEU A 10 27.78 -45.92 -22.10
N ALA A 11 27.66 -44.91 -22.95
CA ALA A 11 27.90 -43.50 -22.54
C ALA A 11 26.69 -42.98 -21.79
N LEU A 12 26.82 -42.80 -20.46
CA LEU A 12 25.83 -42.17 -19.61
C LEU A 12 25.94 -40.65 -19.79
N ALA A 13 25.02 -40.03 -20.54
CA ALA A 13 24.94 -38.59 -20.63
C ALA A 13 24.33 -38.05 -19.34
N ILE A 14 25.14 -37.43 -18.48
CA ILE A 14 24.70 -36.69 -17.31
C ILE A 14 24.17 -35.36 -17.85
N LEU A 15 22.86 -35.22 -17.89
CA LEU A 15 22.19 -33.92 -18.04
C LEU A 15 22.45 -33.10 -16.76
N VAL A 16 23.46 -32.26 -16.82
CA VAL A 16 23.63 -31.19 -15.81
C VAL A 16 22.53 -30.16 -16.08
N SER A 17 21.44 -30.23 -15.31
CA SER A 17 20.48 -29.14 -15.23
C SER A 17 21.20 -27.98 -14.58
N ASN A 18 21.57 -26.96 -15.35
CA ASN A 18 21.93 -25.65 -14.80
C ASN A 18 20.74 -25.17 -13.99
N PRO A 19 20.91 -24.84 -12.70
CA PRO A 19 19.88 -24.06 -12.02
C PRO A 19 19.75 -22.75 -12.80
N ALA A 20 18.57 -22.48 -13.31
CA ALA A 20 18.26 -21.16 -13.86
C ALA A 20 18.63 -20.16 -12.77
N GLN A 21 19.70 -19.41 -12.97
CA GLN A 21 19.94 -18.22 -12.15
C GLN A 21 18.68 -17.39 -12.27
N ALA A 22 18.06 -17.09 -11.14
CA ALA A 22 16.94 -16.16 -11.11
C ALA A 22 17.44 -14.89 -11.81
N GLN A 23 16.92 -14.62 -13.01
CA GLN A 23 17.19 -13.35 -13.67
C GLN A 23 16.54 -12.29 -12.79
N GLY A 24 17.34 -11.31 -12.37
CA GLY A 24 16.85 -10.19 -11.62
C GLY A 24 15.69 -9.48 -12.34
N TYR A 25 14.90 -8.72 -11.62
CA TYR A 25 13.76 -8.01 -12.18
C TYR A 25 14.19 -7.07 -13.31
N VAL A 26 13.60 -7.24 -14.48
CA VAL A 26 13.78 -6.33 -15.62
C VAL A 26 12.44 -5.69 -15.93
N PRO A 27 12.30 -4.36 -15.74
CA PRO A 27 11.06 -3.66 -16.02
C PRO A 27 10.71 -3.75 -17.51
N THR A 28 9.43 -3.91 -17.82
CA THR A 28 8.92 -3.88 -19.19
C THR A 28 8.95 -2.46 -19.76
N GLY A 29 8.76 -2.32 -21.09
CA GLY A 29 8.60 -0.99 -21.71
C GLY A 29 7.43 -0.21 -21.11
N GLU A 30 6.31 -0.88 -20.88
CA GLU A 30 5.10 -0.32 -20.26
C GLU A 30 5.36 0.17 -18.83
N ASN A 31 6.14 -0.60 -18.04
CA ASN A 31 6.52 -0.18 -16.69
C ASN A 31 7.45 1.05 -16.73
N LEU A 32 8.43 1.08 -17.64
CA LEU A 32 9.32 2.23 -17.79
C LEU A 32 8.56 3.50 -18.21
N GLU A 33 7.56 3.38 -19.07
CA GLU A 33 6.67 4.49 -19.43
C GLU A 33 5.86 4.97 -18.22
N ALA A 34 5.28 4.03 -17.44
CA ALA A 34 4.54 4.36 -16.22
C ALA A 34 5.42 5.07 -15.18
N ARG A 35 6.68 4.62 -14.98
CA ARG A 35 7.67 5.33 -14.12
C ARG A 35 7.93 6.75 -14.61
N ALA A 36 8.10 6.94 -15.91
CA ALA A 36 8.35 8.25 -16.49
C ALA A 36 7.16 9.20 -16.35
N GLU A 37 5.94 8.69 -16.56
CA GLU A 37 4.70 9.43 -16.32
C GLU A 37 4.57 9.82 -14.83
N PHE A 38 4.76 8.86 -13.92
CA PHE A 38 4.71 9.10 -12.48
C PHE A 38 5.72 10.17 -12.05
N ALA A 39 6.95 10.12 -12.54
CA ALA A 39 7.96 11.13 -12.25
C ALA A 39 7.54 12.55 -12.69
N GLY A 40 6.65 12.65 -13.69
CA GLY A 40 6.09 13.91 -14.20
C GLY A 40 4.89 14.46 -13.41
N ASP A 41 4.22 13.66 -12.59
CA ASP A 41 2.95 13.99 -11.93
C ASP A 41 3.05 15.11 -10.89
N LYS A 42 4.11 15.14 -10.13
CA LYS A 42 4.47 16.10 -9.09
C LYS A 42 3.52 16.20 -7.90
N PHE A 43 2.22 15.88 -8.05
CA PHE A 43 1.25 16.02 -6.99
C PHE A 43 0.19 14.94 -7.02
N GLY A 44 -0.02 14.28 -5.88
CA GLY A 44 -1.08 13.33 -5.60
C GLY A 44 -1.75 13.57 -4.25
N ILE A 45 -2.93 12.99 -4.06
CA ILE A 45 -3.66 13.01 -2.80
C ILE A 45 -3.67 11.61 -2.20
N PHE A 46 -3.27 11.51 -0.93
CA PHE A 46 -3.40 10.31 -0.13
C PHE A 46 -4.71 10.37 0.67
N LEU A 47 -5.48 9.30 0.64
CA LEU A 47 -6.73 9.18 1.38
C LEU A 47 -6.58 8.11 2.45
N HIS A 48 -6.31 8.52 3.69
CA HIS A 48 -6.38 7.62 4.84
C HIS A 48 -7.82 7.61 5.37
N TRP A 49 -8.59 6.67 4.87
CA TRP A 49 -9.99 6.51 5.24
C TRP A 49 -10.36 5.04 5.40
N GLY A 50 -10.96 4.71 6.53
CA GLY A 50 -11.32 3.35 6.91
C GLY A 50 -12.13 3.33 8.19
N ILE A 51 -12.34 2.16 8.75
CA ILE A 51 -13.09 1.97 10.01
C ILE A 51 -12.49 2.79 11.17
N TYR A 52 -11.18 3.04 11.17
CA TYR A 52 -10.51 3.88 12.18
C TYR A 52 -11.05 5.31 12.21
N SER A 53 -11.60 5.82 11.11
CA SER A 53 -12.23 7.15 11.09
C SER A 53 -13.42 7.26 12.03
N MET A 54 -14.12 6.13 12.30
CA MET A 54 -15.25 6.07 13.23
C MET A 54 -14.88 6.49 14.66
N PHE A 55 -13.66 6.17 15.06
CA PHE A 55 -13.18 6.49 16.42
C PHE A 55 -12.67 7.91 16.54
N ALA A 56 -12.38 8.58 15.44
CA ALA A 56 -11.84 9.94 15.39
C ALA A 56 -10.56 10.13 16.25
N GLN A 57 -9.71 9.10 16.31
CA GLN A 57 -8.48 9.04 17.10
C GLN A 57 -7.22 8.78 16.24
N GLY A 58 -7.36 8.79 14.91
CA GLY A 58 -6.32 8.44 13.96
C GLY A 58 -6.23 6.93 13.70
N GLU A 59 -5.47 6.56 12.70
CA GLU A 59 -5.37 5.21 12.15
C GLU A 59 -4.65 4.21 13.07
N TRP A 60 -3.84 4.71 14.00
CA TRP A 60 -3.10 3.89 14.98
C TRP A 60 -3.87 3.58 16.26
N TYR A 61 -5.14 4.02 16.38
CA TYR A 61 -5.91 3.94 17.63
C TYR A 61 -5.97 2.51 18.20
N LEU A 62 -6.23 1.51 17.37
CA LEU A 62 -6.29 0.10 17.78
C LEU A 62 -5.00 -0.34 18.49
N ASN A 63 -3.85 -0.10 17.88
CA ASN A 63 -2.55 -0.53 18.41
C ASN A 63 -2.08 0.35 19.56
N ARG A 64 -2.18 1.69 19.41
CA ARG A 64 -1.66 2.65 20.39
C ARG A 64 -2.31 2.50 21.76
N ASP A 65 -3.62 2.26 21.78
CA ASP A 65 -4.40 2.18 23.02
C ASP A 65 -4.64 0.73 23.47
N GLY A 66 -4.05 -0.26 22.76
CA GLY A 66 -4.12 -1.68 23.13
C GLY A 66 -5.54 -2.25 23.13
N ILE A 67 -6.37 -1.82 22.19
CA ILE A 67 -7.76 -2.25 22.12
C ILE A 67 -7.83 -3.67 21.55
N GLN A 68 -8.69 -4.50 22.14
CA GLN A 68 -8.92 -5.83 21.59
C GLN A 68 -9.58 -5.72 20.22
N HIS A 69 -8.99 -6.33 19.19
CA HIS A 69 -9.51 -6.25 17.82
C HIS A 69 -10.96 -6.73 17.72
N GLN A 70 -11.35 -7.73 18.52
CA GLN A 70 -12.72 -8.21 18.58
C GLN A 70 -13.71 -7.12 19.03
N GLU A 71 -13.29 -6.19 19.89
CA GLU A 71 -14.13 -5.06 20.30
C GLU A 71 -14.07 -3.92 19.27
N TYR A 72 -12.89 -3.64 18.76
CA TYR A 72 -12.68 -2.63 17.73
C TYR A 72 -13.50 -2.92 16.47
N SER A 73 -13.48 -4.15 15.98
CA SER A 73 -14.17 -4.55 14.74
C SER A 73 -15.69 -4.40 14.79
N LYS A 74 -16.29 -4.32 16.00
CA LYS A 74 -17.74 -4.06 16.14
C LYS A 74 -18.17 -2.71 15.56
N ALA A 75 -17.24 -1.75 15.43
CA ALA A 75 -17.52 -0.46 14.79
C ALA A 75 -17.97 -0.60 13.32
N ALA A 76 -17.61 -1.70 12.65
CA ALA A 76 -18.07 -1.98 11.29
C ALA A 76 -19.60 -2.00 11.19
N SER A 77 -20.30 -2.54 12.19
CA SER A 77 -21.77 -2.59 12.23
C SER A 77 -22.46 -1.22 12.27
N ALA A 78 -21.70 -0.14 12.54
CA ALA A 78 -22.18 1.24 12.57
C ALA A 78 -21.53 2.11 11.47
N PHE A 79 -20.61 1.56 10.67
CA PHE A 79 -19.94 2.33 9.63
C PHE A 79 -20.87 2.51 8.43
N TYR A 80 -21.42 3.72 8.34
CA TYR A 80 -22.36 4.11 7.30
C TYR A 80 -21.98 5.49 6.74
N PRO A 81 -21.04 5.57 5.78
CA PRO A 81 -20.60 6.83 5.18
C PRO A 81 -21.66 7.44 4.24
N ALA A 82 -22.72 8.01 4.83
CA ALA A 82 -23.92 8.46 4.15
C ALA A 82 -23.66 9.49 3.03
N TYR A 83 -22.58 10.26 3.15
CA TYR A 83 -22.26 11.34 2.20
C TYR A 83 -21.11 10.96 1.25
N PHE A 84 -20.68 9.70 1.22
CA PHE A 84 -19.67 9.28 0.26
C PHE A 84 -20.18 9.44 -1.17
N ASN A 85 -19.43 10.20 -1.96
CA ASN A 85 -19.68 10.40 -3.38
C ASN A 85 -18.34 10.43 -4.13
N ALA A 86 -18.03 9.33 -4.79
CA ALA A 86 -16.77 9.17 -5.51
C ALA A 86 -16.57 10.24 -6.60
N ALA A 87 -17.65 10.62 -7.31
CA ALA A 87 -17.58 11.64 -8.36
C ALA A 87 -17.19 13.02 -7.82
N GLU A 88 -17.75 13.41 -6.68
CA GLU A 88 -17.40 14.67 -6.02
C GLU A 88 -15.96 14.64 -5.49
N TRP A 89 -15.53 13.52 -4.89
CA TRP A 89 -14.18 13.36 -4.39
C TRP A 89 -13.14 13.50 -5.50
N VAL A 90 -13.30 12.70 -6.56
CA VAL A 90 -12.36 12.73 -7.69
C VAL A 90 -12.35 14.09 -8.38
N SER A 91 -13.52 14.73 -8.54
CA SER A 91 -13.62 16.08 -9.11
C SER A 91 -12.89 17.11 -8.27
N ALA A 92 -13.06 17.12 -6.94
CA ALA A 92 -12.39 18.03 -6.04
C ALA A 92 -10.87 17.84 -6.04
N ILE A 93 -10.42 16.56 -6.00
CA ILE A 93 -9.00 16.20 -6.06
C ILE A 93 -8.40 16.63 -7.41
N LYS A 94 -9.06 16.37 -8.51
CA LYS A 94 -8.64 16.84 -9.84
C LYS A 94 -8.53 18.36 -9.91
N ALA A 95 -9.49 19.06 -9.32
CA ALA A 95 -9.51 20.52 -9.30
C ALA A 95 -8.35 21.12 -8.46
N SER A 96 -7.80 20.38 -7.49
CA SER A 96 -6.60 20.78 -6.75
C SER A 96 -5.32 20.71 -7.59
N GLY A 97 -5.36 20.12 -8.77
CA GLY A 97 -4.21 19.89 -9.65
C GLY A 97 -3.53 18.53 -9.47
N ALA A 98 -3.99 17.69 -8.55
CA ALA A 98 -3.47 16.35 -8.34
C ALA A 98 -3.67 15.48 -9.59
N LYS A 99 -2.72 14.58 -9.82
CA LYS A 99 -2.70 13.66 -10.98
C LYS A 99 -3.04 12.23 -10.60
N TYR A 100 -2.92 11.89 -9.34
CA TYR A 100 -3.24 10.57 -8.81
C TYR A 100 -3.81 10.65 -7.40
N ILE A 101 -4.52 9.59 -7.02
CA ILE A 101 -5.04 9.34 -5.67
C ILE A 101 -4.37 8.07 -5.18
N CYS A 102 -3.85 8.07 -3.95
CA CYS A 102 -3.49 6.85 -3.24
C CYS A 102 -4.54 6.59 -2.16
N PHE A 103 -5.24 5.47 -2.25
CA PHE A 103 -6.34 5.13 -1.35
C PHE A 103 -5.97 3.97 -0.43
N THR A 104 -6.23 4.09 0.88
CA THR A 104 -6.00 2.99 1.83
C THR A 104 -7.05 1.88 1.63
N THR A 105 -6.73 0.90 0.78
CA THR A 105 -7.62 -0.25 0.53
C THR A 105 -7.69 -1.18 1.74
N ARG A 106 -6.59 -1.30 2.49
CA ARG A 106 -6.51 -2.04 3.73
C ARG A 106 -5.34 -1.51 4.57
N HIS A 107 -5.65 -0.94 5.74
CA HIS A 107 -4.67 -0.46 6.69
C HIS A 107 -4.31 -1.54 7.72
N HIS A 108 -3.43 -1.25 8.67
CA HIS A 108 -2.93 -2.19 9.70
C HIS A 108 -4.03 -2.82 10.58
N ASP A 109 -5.20 -2.21 10.68
CA ASP A 109 -6.36 -2.76 11.41
C ASP A 109 -7.07 -3.93 10.69
N GLY A 110 -6.63 -4.23 9.46
CA GLY A 110 -7.10 -5.37 8.68
C GLY A 110 -8.46 -5.17 8.00
N PHE A 111 -9.11 -4.00 8.16
CA PHE A 111 -10.39 -3.72 7.51
C PHE A 111 -10.20 -3.42 6.02
N SER A 112 -10.88 -4.19 5.17
CA SER A 112 -10.82 -4.01 3.72
C SER A 112 -11.87 -3.01 3.24
N MET A 113 -11.45 -1.91 2.61
CA MET A 113 -12.32 -0.88 2.05
C MET A 113 -12.79 -1.22 0.62
N PHE A 114 -12.87 -2.51 0.28
CA PHE A 114 -13.29 -3.04 -1.01
C PHE A 114 -13.98 -4.38 -0.83
N ASP A 115 -14.74 -4.81 -1.82
CA ASP A 115 -15.37 -6.11 -1.87
C ASP A 115 -14.33 -7.20 -2.08
N THR A 116 -14.10 -8.03 -1.06
CA THR A 116 -13.13 -9.12 -1.09
C THR A 116 -13.74 -10.42 -0.63
N ALA A 117 -13.53 -11.47 -1.41
CA ALA A 117 -13.94 -12.82 -1.01
C ALA A 117 -13.02 -13.45 0.06
N GLN A 118 -11.88 -12.81 0.36
CA GLN A 118 -10.85 -13.35 1.25
C GLN A 118 -11.16 -13.12 2.74
N SER A 119 -11.99 -12.14 3.06
CA SER A 119 -12.32 -11.80 4.44
C SER A 119 -13.71 -11.16 4.52
N PRO A 120 -14.58 -11.61 5.45
CA PRO A 120 -15.84 -10.92 5.71
C PRO A 120 -15.68 -9.58 6.43
N TYR A 121 -14.45 -9.26 6.89
CA TYR A 121 -14.13 -7.99 7.53
C TYR A 121 -13.81 -6.93 6.46
N ASN A 122 -14.84 -6.59 5.70
CA ASN A 122 -14.77 -5.62 4.61
C ASN A 122 -16.00 -4.70 4.62
N ILE A 123 -15.91 -3.61 3.85
CA ILE A 123 -16.94 -2.56 3.85
C ILE A 123 -18.30 -3.03 3.30
N VAL A 124 -18.32 -4.05 2.44
CA VAL A 124 -19.55 -4.58 1.83
C VAL A 124 -20.26 -5.51 2.79
N ASP A 125 -19.54 -6.50 3.34
CA ASP A 125 -20.13 -7.57 4.15
C ASP A 125 -20.33 -7.17 5.62
N ALA A 126 -19.39 -6.41 6.20
CA ALA A 126 -19.37 -6.12 7.63
C ALA A 126 -20.15 -4.84 8.00
N THR A 127 -20.57 -4.04 7.02
CA THR A 127 -21.20 -2.74 7.31
C THR A 127 -22.63 -2.65 6.78
N PRO A 128 -23.48 -1.82 7.41
CA PRO A 128 -24.83 -1.55 6.86
C PRO A 128 -24.77 -0.71 5.57
N PHE A 129 -23.61 -0.16 5.21
CA PHE A 129 -23.43 0.59 3.98
C PHE A 129 -23.52 -0.29 2.73
N GLY A 130 -22.88 -1.46 2.77
CA GLY A 130 -23.05 -2.53 1.76
C GLY A 130 -22.64 -2.13 0.33
N ARG A 131 -21.76 -1.11 0.18
CA ARG A 131 -21.28 -0.63 -1.13
C ARG A 131 -19.77 -0.78 -1.23
N ASP A 132 -19.29 -1.16 -2.41
CA ASP A 132 -17.86 -1.21 -2.71
C ASP A 132 -17.35 0.19 -3.07
N VAL A 133 -16.80 0.89 -2.06
CA VAL A 133 -16.29 2.27 -2.23
C VAL A 133 -15.09 2.33 -3.16
N LEU A 134 -14.27 1.27 -3.19
CA LEU A 134 -13.11 1.22 -4.10
C LEU A 134 -13.58 1.10 -5.54
N LYS A 135 -14.61 0.31 -5.81
CA LYS A 135 -15.17 0.18 -7.17
C LYS A 135 -15.69 1.51 -7.67
N GLU A 136 -16.46 2.21 -6.84
CA GLU A 136 -16.99 3.53 -7.20
C GLU A 136 -15.87 4.56 -7.43
N LEU A 137 -14.85 4.55 -6.56
CA LEU A 137 -13.70 5.44 -6.69
C LEU A 137 -12.89 5.12 -7.95
N ALA A 138 -12.64 3.84 -8.24
CA ALA A 138 -11.92 3.39 -9.43
C ALA A 138 -12.64 3.81 -10.73
N ASP A 139 -13.95 3.58 -10.79
CA ASP A 139 -14.75 3.95 -11.95
C ASP A 139 -14.71 5.46 -12.22
N GLU A 140 -14.80 6.29 -11.17
CA GLU A 140 -14.71 7.74 -11.32
C GLU A 140 -13.29 8.22 -11.63
N CYS A 141 -12.25 7.59 -11.07
CA CYS A 141 -10.86 7.88 -11.42
C CYS A 141 -10.61 7.63 -12.90
N HIS A 142 -11.02 6.49 -13.44
CA HIS A 142 -10.88 6.15 -14.85
C HIS A 142 -11.65 7.11 -15.75
N LYS A 143 -12.90 7.41 -15.40
CA LYS A 143 -13.75 8.34 -16.13
C LYS A 143 -13.19 9.76 -16.19
N GLN A 144 -12.61 10.24 -15.09
CA GLN A 144 -12.08 11.60 -14.99
C GLN A 144 -10.59 11.72 -15.36
N GLY A 145 -9.90 10.61 -15.63
CA GLY A 145 -8.50 10.57 -16.03
C GLY A 145 -7.54 10.90 -14.87
N ILE A 146 -7.86 10.46 -13.66
CA ILE A 146 -6.99 10.47 -12.47
C ILE A 146 -6.45 9.06 -12.27
N ARG A 147 -5.13 8.92 -12.03
CA ARG A 147 -4.56 7.60 -11.72
C ARG A 147 -4.94 7.17 -10.31
N LEU A 148 -5.27 5.90 -10.14
CA LEU A 148 -5.59 5.32 -8.85
C LEU A 148 -4.44 4.44 -8.38
N HIS A 149 -3.86 4.79 -7.24
CA HIS A 149 -2.89 4.01 -6.49
C HIS A 149 -3.57 3.40 -5.28
N LEU A 150 -3.17 2.21 -4.89
CA LEU A 150 -3.76 1.46 -3.78
C LEU A 150 -2.71 1.26 -2.69
N TYR A 151 -2.91 1.89 -1.53
CA TYR A 151 -2.15 1.55 -0.34
C TYR A 151 -2.64 0.20 0.19
N TYR A 152 -1.70 -0.66 0.52
CA TYR A 152 -1.96 -1.97 1.10
C TYR A 152 -0.95 -2.28 2.21
N SER A 153 -1.43 -2.54 3.42
CA SER A 153 -0.58 -2.89 4.55
C SER A 153 -0.14 -4.35 4.54
N HIS A 154 1.15 -4.58 4.75
CA HIS A 154 1.68 -5.91 5.08
C HIS A 154 1.32 -6.35 6.51
N ILE A 155 1.04 -5.38 7.41
CA ILE A 155 0.67 -5.65 8.81
C ILE A 155 -0.83 -5.95 8.92
N ASP A 156 -1.19 -6.83 9.85
CA ASP A 156 -2.56 -7.01 10.31
C ASP A 156 -2.62 -7.17 11.83
N TRP A 157 -3.21 -6.21 12.48
CA TRP A 157 -3.39 -6.22 13.94
C TRP A 157 -4.58 -7.07 14.40
N GLY A 158 -5.37 -7.63 13.48
CA GLY A 158 -6.57 -8.41 13.78
C GLY A 158 -6.46 -9.89 13.48
N ARG A 159 -5.71 -10.28 12.45
CA ARG A 159 -5.58 -11.67 12.03
C ARG A 159 -4.55 -12.42 12.85
N ASP A 160 -4.93 -13.58 13.39
CA ASP A 160 -4.06 -14.44 14.18
C ASP A 160 -2.88 -15.01 13.38
N ASP A 161 -3.08 -15.28 12.07
CA ASP A 161 -2.06 -15.86 11.19
C ASP A 161 -0.94 -14.87 10.81
N TYR A 162 -1.15 -13.53 10.91
CA TYR A 162 -0.04 -12.58 10.81
C TYR A 162 0.85 -12.66 12.05
N PRO A 163 2.12 -13.07 11.93
CA PRO A 163 3.05 -13.04 13.06
C PRO A 163 3.30 -11.60 13.48
N ALA A 164 2.94 -11.25 14.71
CA ALA A 164 3.12 -9.89 15.20
C ALA A 164 4.61 -9.59 15.39
N GLY A 165 5.07 -8.49 14.80
CA GLY A 165 6.39 -7.93 15.03
C GLY A 165 6.39 -7.04 16.27
N ARG A 166 6.76 -5.77 16.14
CA ARG A 166 6.75 -4.81 17.24
C ARG A 166 5.42 -4.10 17.47
N THR A 167 4.42 -4.32 16.59
CA THR A 167 3.07 -3.76 16.72
C THR A 167 2.00 -4.85 16.79
N GLY A 168 0.77 -4.48 17.17
CA GLY A 168 -0.33 -5.42 17.30
C GLY A 168 -0.24 -6.40 18.49
N LEU A 169 0.71 -6.21 19.40
CA LEU A 169 0.97 -7.14 20.52
C LEU A 169 -0.16 -7.16 21.56
N ALA A 170 -0.91 -6.07 21.70
CA ALA A 170 -1.97 -5.92 22.70
C ALA A 170 -3.38 -5.98 22.10
N THR A 171 -3.52 -6.35 20.83
CA THR A 171 -4.82 -6.34 20.13
C THR A 171 -5.64 -7.60 20.29
N GLY A 172 -5.18 -8.56 21.08
CA GLY A 172 -5.90 -9.81 21.40
C GLY A 172 -5.65 -10.95 20.42
N LYS A 173 -4.64 -10.85 19.57
CA LYS A 173 -4.19 -11.94 18.69
C LYS A 173 -3.64 -13.11 19.52
N ASP A 174 -3.80 -14.31 19.02
CA ASP A 174 -3.20 -15.51 19.56
C ASP A 174 -1.86 -15.82 18.84
N PRO A 175 -0.69 -15.53 19.44
CA PRO A 175 0.59 -15.76 18.78
C PRO A 175 0.85 -17.22 18.40
N ALA A 176 0.18 -18.18 19.05
CA ALA A 176 0.32 -19.60 18.75
C ALA A 176 -0.32 -19.99 17.39
N LYS A 177 -1.15 -19.13 16.83
CA LYS A 177 -1.79 -19.32 15.52
C LYS A 177 -1.06 -18.60 14.37
N ALA A 178 0.06 -17.97 14.63
CA ALA A 178 0.84 -17.30 13.60
C ALA A 178 1.25 -18.29 12.50
N ASP A 179 0.89 -17.96 11.27
CA ASP A 179 1.21 -18.74 10.06
C ASP A 179 1.46 -17.78 8.91
N TRP A 180 2.72 -17.38 8.75
CA TRP A 180 3.12 -16.46 7.69
C TRP A 180 2.70 -16.92 6.30
N LYS A 181 2.81 -18.23 6.03
CA LYS A 181 2.43 -18.76 4.73
C LYS A 181 0.96 -18.55 4.42
N ALA A 182 0.08 -18.86 5.38
CA ALA A 182 -1.36 -18.66 5.22
C ALA A 182 -1.69 -17.17 5.06
N TYR A 183 -1.05 -16.30 5.85
CA TYR A 183 -1.23 -14.86 5.73
C TYR A 183 -0.72 -14.30 4.41
N TYR A 184 0.45 -14.75 3.94
CA TYR A 184 1.01 -14.35 2.65
C TYR A 184 0.12 -14.77 1.47
N GLU A 185 -0.42 -15.99 1.50
CA GLU A 185 -1.39 -16.46 0.51
C GLU A 185 -2.67 -15.61 0.52
N PHE A 186 -3.17 -15.24 1.70
CA PHE A 186 -4.29 -14.32 1.86
C PHE A 186 -4.02 -12.95 1.23
N MET A 187 -2.88 -12.32 1.52
CA MET A 187 -2.50 -11.04 0.92
C MET A 187 -2.45 -11.14 -0.60
N ASN A 188 -1.79 -12.16 -1.13
CA ASN A 188 -1.65 -12.36 -2.57
C ASN A 188 -3.00 -12.62 -3.26
N ALA A 189 -3.95 -13.28 -2.59
CA ALA A 189 -5.31 -13.45 -3.10
C ALA A 189 -6.04 -12.09 -3.18
N GLN A 190 -5.95 -11.25 -2.15
CA GLN A 190 -6.50 -9.89 -2.18
C GLN A 190 -5.83 -9.01 -3.25
N LEU A 191 -4.51 -9.09 -3.41
CA LEU A 191 -3.79 -8.34 -4.47
C LEU A 191 -4.27 -8.76 -5.87
N ARG A 192 -4.55 -10.06 -6.09
CA ARG A 192 -5.16 -10.51 -7.35
C ARG A 192 -6.54 -9.87 -7.57
N GLU A 193 -7.39 -9.84 -6.54
CA GLU A 193 -8.70 -9.17 -6.63
C GLU A 193 -8.55 -7.70 -6.98
N LEU A 194 -7.66 -6.98 -6.29
CA LEU A 194 -7.41 -5.56 -6.53
C LEU A 194 -6.92 -5.28 -7.95
N LEU A 195 -6.06 -6.14 -8.49
CA LEU A 195 -5.48 -5.98 -9.82
C LEU A 195 -6.36 -6.51 -10.96
N THR A 196 -7.46 -7.24 -10.67
CA THR A 196 -8.32 -7.81 -11.72
C THR A 196 -9.73 -7.22 -11.75
N ASN A 197 -10.25 -6.74 -10.61
CA ASN A 197 -11.66 -6.34 -10.49
C ASN A 197 -11.87 -4.82 -10.60
N TYR A 198 -10.82 -4.01 -10.48
CA TYR A 198 -10.92 -2.55 -10.36
C TYR A 198 -10.34 -1.80 -11.57
N GLY A 199 -10.10 -2.50 -12.68
CA GLY A 199 -9.54 -1.92 -13.91
C GLY A 199 -8.04 -1.63 -13.77
N LYS A 200 -7.57 -0.59 -14.46
CA LYS A 200 -6.16 -0.21 -14.43
C LYS A 200 -5.79 0.41 -13.09
N ILE A 201 -4.80 -0.17 -12.43
CA ILE A 201 -4.22 0.32 -11.17
C ILE A 201 -2.87 0.94 -11.45
N GLY A 202 -2.66 2.17 -10.99
CA GLY A 202 -1.41 2.90 -11.22
C GLY A 202 -0.27 2.44 -10.33
N CYS A 203 -0.57 2.00 -9.11
CA CYS A 203 0.44 1.53 -8.15
C CYS A 203 -0.18 0.69 -7.05
N ILE A 204 0.57 -0.31 -6.57
CA ILE A 204 0.41 -0.87 -5.22
C ILE A 204 1.46 -0.24 -4.32
N TRP A 205 1.00 0.53 -3.34
CA TRP A 205 1.79 1.25 -2.35
C TRP A 205 1.79 0.48 -1.03
N PHE A 206 2.87 -0.22 -0.74
CA PHE A 206 3.00 -1.05 0.46
C PHE A 206 3.49 -0.27 1.67
N ASP A 207 3.12 -0.78 2.85
CA ASP A 207 3.58 -0.30 4.14
C ASP A 207 3.65 -1.44 5.16
N GLY A 208 4.43 -1.25 6.22
CA GLY A 208 4.50 -2.19 7.34
C GLY A 208 5.73 -3.09 7.37
N PHE A 209 6.60 -3.06 6.37
CA PHE A 209 7.86 -3.82 6.36
C PHE A 209 8.67 -3.63 7.66
N TRP A 210 8.69 -2.43 8.20
CA TRP A 210 9.38 -2.02 9.40
C TRP A 210 8.91 -2.73 10.69
N ASP A 211 7.79 -3.44 10.68
CA ASP A 211 7.24 -4.11 11.88
C ASP A 211 8.16 -5.19 12.44
N HIS A 212 9.00 -5.79 11.59
CA HIS A 212 9.95 -6.85 11.94
C HIS A 212 11.43 -6.40 11.93
N ASP A 213 11.71 -5.10 11.86
CA ASP A 213 13.09 -4.57 11.85
C ASP A 213 13.90 -4.91 13.10
N SER A 214 13.25 -5.21 14.21
CA SER A 214 13.87 -5.54 15.51
C SER A 214 14.01 -7.04 15.74
N ASP A 215 13.58 -7.87 14.82
CA ASP A 215 13.63 -9.30 14.98
C ASP A 215 15.08 -9.80 15.03
N PRO A 216 15.40 -10.76 15.89
CA PRO A 216 16.76 -11.28 16.03
C PRO A 216 17.25 -12.01 14.77
N THR A 217 16.33 -12.47 13.95
CA THR A 217 16.58 -13.05 12.61
C THR A 217 15.78 -12.23 11.60
N PRO A 218 16.38 -11.79 10.48
CA PRO A 218 15.66 -11.05 9.46
C PRO A 218 14.40 -11.80 9.03
N PHE A 219 13.27 -11.09 9.03
CA PHE A 219 11.99 -11.64 8.60
C PHE A 219 11.95 -11.71 7.08
N ASP A 220 11.63 -12.88 6.54
CA ASP A 220 11.48 -13.06 5.09
C ASP A 220 10.08 -12.67 4.63
N TRP A 221 9.94 -11.46 4.14
CA TRP A 221 8.70 -10.91 3.61
C TRP A 221 8.29 -11.49 2.26
N GLN A 222 9.17 -12.20 1.57
CA GLN A 222 8.95 -12.75 0.23
C GLN A 222 8.53 -11.66 -0.80
N LEU A 223 9.10 -10.46 -0.68
CA LEU A 223 8.71 -9.28 -1.48
C LEU A 223 8.92 -9.51 -2.97
N GLU A 224 10.03 -10.14 -3.38
CA GLU A 224 10.35 -10.36 -4.79
C GLU A 224 9.24 -11.14 -5.52
N GLU A 225 8.70 -12.17 -4.86
CA GLU A 225 7.63 -12.99 -5.43
C GLU A 225 6.32 -12.22 -5.48
N GLN A 226 6.04 -11.41 -4.47
CA GLN A 226 4.85 -10.57 -4.42
C GLN A 226 4.90 -9.46 -5.47
N TYR A 227 6.04 -8.80 -5.66
CA TYR A 227 6.23 -7.78 -6.69
C TYR A 227 6.13 -8.38 -8.10
N ARG A 228 6.72 -9.57 -8.30
CA ARG A 228 6.59 -10.32 -9.56
C ARG A 228 5.13 -10.69 -9.85
N LEU A 229 4.35 -11.05 -8.82
CA LEU A 229 2.92 -11.31 -8.96
C LEU A 229 2.21 -10.07 -9.51
N ILE A 230 2.44 -8.89 -8.93
CA ILE A 230 1.80 -7.64 -9.36
C ILE A 230 2.14 -7.34 -10.82
N HIS A 231 3.42 -7.30 -11.17
CA HIS A 231 3.87 -7.03 -12.53
C HIS A 231 3.44 -8.09 -13.54
N SER A 232 3.16 -9.33 -13.12
CA SER A 232 2.63 -10.37 -14.00
C SER A 232 1.17 -10.15 -14.36
N ILE A 233 0.40 -9.48 -13.52
CA ILE A 233 -1.04 -9.19 -13.73
C ILE A 233 -1.22 -7.88 -14.47
N GLN A 234 -0.55 -6.81 -14.02
CA GLN A 234 -0.52 -5.51 -14.65
C GLN A 234 0.93 -5.03 -14.78
N PRO A 235 1.58 -5.21 -15.93
CA PRO A 235 2.99 -4.86 -16.11
C PRO A 235 3.33 -3.38 -15.89
N ASP A 236 2.37 -2.49 -16.09
CA ASP A 236 2.47 -1.05 -15.89
C ASP A 236 2.00 -0.56 -14.51
N CYS A 237 1.50 -1.46 -13.65
CA CYS A 237 1.24 -1.15 -12.26
C CYS A 237 2.57 -0.99 -11.50
N LEU A 238 2.81 0.21 -10.97
CA LEU A 238 4.01 0.49 -10.19
C LEU A 238 3.94 -0.18 -8.81
N VAL A 239 5.10 -0.51 -8.27
CA VAL A 239 5.24 -1.06 -6.92
C VAL A 239 6.16 -0.14 -6.12
N ALA A 240 5.73 0.23 -4.93
CA ALA A 240 6.57 0.94 -3.96
C ALA A 240 6.26 0.48 -2.54
N ASN A 241 7.23 0.62 -1.65
CA ASN A 241 7.10 0.16 -0.28
C ASN A 241 7.71 1.19 0.69
N ASN A 242 6.94 1.58 1.70
CA ASN A 242 7.34 2.51 2.75
C ASN A 242 8.16 1.81 3.83
N HIS A 243 9.29 1.25 3.46
CA HIS A 243 10.16 0.49 4.36
C HIS A 243 11.31 1.31 4.97
N HIS A 244 11.47 2.57 4.59
CA HIS A 244 12.47 3.52 5.10
C HIS A 244 13.94 3.14 4.81
N ILE A 245 14.17 2.27 3.84
CA ILE A 245 15.50 1.87 3.34
C ILE A 245 15.61 2.10 1.83
N THR A 246 16.72 1.78 1.23
CA THR A 246 16.87 1.80 -0.25
C THR A 246 15.94 0.77 -0.90
N PRO A 247 15.37 1.08 -2.07
CA PRO A 247 14.41 0.19 -2.73
C PRO A 247 14.94 -1.22 -2.97
N HIS A 248 14.06 -2.19 -2.76
CA HIS A 248 14.29 -3.58 -3.15
C HIS A 248 14.13 -3.76 -4.66
N GLU A 249 14.66 -4.86 -5.17
CA GLU A 249 14.46 -5.26 -6.56
C GLU A 249 12.96 -5.47 -6.86
N GLY A 250 12.49 -4.87 -7.95
CA GLY A 250 11.08 -4.90 -8.32
C GLY A 250 10.27 -3.68 -7.86
N GLU A 251 10.86 -2.78 -7.09
CA GLU A 251 10.24 -1.48 -6.79
C GLU A 251 10.46 -0.48 -7.92
N ASP A 252 9.47 0.39 -8.13
CA ASP A 252 9.39 1.29 -9.27
C ASP A 252 9.63 2.75 -8.91
N PHE A 253 9.46 3.12 -7.64
CA PHE A 253 9.83 4.42 -7.10
C PHE A 253 10.14 4.33 -5.60
N GLN A 254 10.85 5.33 -5.10
CA GLN A 254 11.31 5.39 -3.70
C GLN A 254 10.47 6.39 -2.91
N ILE A 255 10.08 5.99 -1.69
CA ILE A 255 9.25 6.78 -0.77
C ILE A 255 10.12 7.41 0.31
N PHE A 256 9.81 8.68 0.65
CA PHE A 256 10.34 9.42 1.78
C PHE A 256 9.17 9.89 2.66
N GLU A 257 9.01 9.28 3.84
CA GLU A 257 7.91 9.62 4.73
C GLU A 257 8.24 10.88 5.54
N ARG A 258 7.34 11.87 5.49
CA ARG A 258 7.37 13.13 6.24
C ARG A 258 8.56 14.05 5.97
N ASP A 259 9.51 13.63 5.15
CA ASP A 259 10.69 14.41 4.78
C ASP A 259 10.84 14.53 3.26
N LEU A 260 11.55 15.54 2.80
CA LEU A 260 11.97 15.62 1.41
C LEU A 260 13.20 14.72 1.17
N PRO A 261 13.41 14.21 -0.05
CA PRO A 261 14.60 13.41 -0.35
C PRO A 261 15.90 14.09 0.09
N GLY A 262 16.71 13.37 0.86
CA GLY A 262 17.95 13.87 1.47
C GLY A 262 17.78 14.65 2.76
N GLU A 263 16.58 14.72 3.32
CA GLU A 263 16.30 15.20 4.67
C GLU A 263 15.92 14.02 5.56
N ASN A 264 16.11 14.15 6.88
CA ASN A 264 15.68 13.15 7.87
C ASN A 264 15.32 13.85 9.20
N LYS A 265 14.41 14.83 9.12
CA LYS A 265 13.94 15.61 10.29
C LYS A 265 12.94 14.82 11.11
N ALA A 266 12.11 14.02 10.42
CA ALA A 266 11.14 13.12 11.05
C ALA A 266 11.78 11.81 11.58
N GLY A 267 13.01 11.51 11.15
CA GLY A 267 13.72 10.30 11.56
C GLY A 267 13.37 9.04 10.75
N LEU A 268 12.58 9.17 9.68
CA LEU A 268 12.06 8.08 8.86
C LEU A 268 12.65 8.04 7.44
N SER A 269 13.52 8.99 7.09
CA SER A 269 13.96 9.19 5.70
C SER A 269 15.49 9.29 5.59
N GLY A 270 16.21 8.49 6.39
CA GLY A 270 17.68 8.45 6.42
C GLY A 270 18.34 7.64 5.31
N GLN A 271 17.55 6.99 4.44
CA GLN A 271 18.05 6.16 3.34
C GLN A 271 18.70 6.99 2.22
N ASP A 272 19.65 6.36 1.51
CA ASP A 272 20.25 6.95 0.32
C ASP A 272 19.21 7.14 -0.81
N ILE A 273 19.40 8.18 -1.62
CA ILE A 273 18.54 8.45 -2.77
C ILE A 273 18.93 7.52 -3.93
N SER A 274 17.98 6.75 -4.42
CA SER A 274 18.15 5.86 -5.57
C SER A 274 18.01 6.60 -6.91
N ALA A 275 18.23 5.88 -8.02
CA ALA A 275 17.97 6.39 -9.36
C ALA A 275 16.51 6.26 -9.82
N LEU A 276 15.64 5.67 -9.00
CA LEU A 276 14.21 5.55 -9.29
C LEU A 276 13.49 6.90 -9.15
N PRO A 277 12.28 7.06 -9.71
CA PRO A 277 11.40 8.17 -9.37
C PRO A 277 11.23 8.29 -7.85
N LEU A 278 11.00 9.51 -7.37
CA LEU A 278 10.93 9.80 -5.94
C LEU A 278 9.54 10.30 -5.56
N GLU A 279 9.07 9.90 -4.39
CA GLU A 279 7.86 10.42 -3.77
C GLU A 279 8.14 10.82 -2.32
N THR A 280 7.60 11.95 -1.87
CA THR A 280 7.48 12.25 -0.45
C THR A 280 6.02 12.27 -0.05
N CYS A 281 5.65 11.57 1.02
CA CYS A 281 4.32 11.62 1.57
C CYS A 281 4.26 12.48 2.83
N GLN A 282 3.24 13.33 2.93
CA GLN A 282 3.06 14.31 4.00
C GLN A 282 1.61 14.43 4.41
N THR A 283 1.36 14.75 5.68
CA THR A 283 0.02 15.05 6.20
C THR A 283 -0.30 16.53 6.14
N MET A 284 -1.59 16.87 6.03
CA MET A 284 -2.04 18.26 6.19
C MET A 284 -1.96 18.75 7.64
N ASN A 285 -2.08 17.83 8.60
CA ASN A 285 -2.04 18.04 10.06
C ASN A 285 -1.06 17.04 10.71
N GLY A 286 -1.30 16.57 11.92
CA GLY A 286 -0.39 15.65 12.62
C GLY A 286 -0.58 14.17 12.26
N MET A 287 -1.83 13.73 12.00
CA MET A 287 -2.20 12.33 11.80
C MET A 287 -2.50 12.02 10.33
N TRP A 288 -2.41 10.73 9.96
CA TRP A 288 -2.82 10.27 8.63
C TRP A 288 -4.35 10.10 8.57
N GLY A 289 -4.93 9.29 9.46
CA GLY A 289 -6.37 9.12 9.59
C GLY A 289 -7.04 10.25 10.39
N TYR A 290 -8.35 10.37 10.24
CA TYR A 290 -9.12 11.41 10.93
C TYR A 290 -8.96 11.34 12.45
N LYS A 291 -8.58 12.47 13.04
CA LYS A 291 -8.51 12.67 14.50
C LYS A 291 -9.15 14.00 14.86
N ILE A 292 -10.22 13.94 15.65
CA ILE A 292 -11.01 15.13 15.99
C ILE A 292 -10.23 16.19 16.77
N ALA A 293 -9.25 15.79 17.56
CA ALA A 293 -8.42 16.70 18.34
C ALA A 293 -7.25 17.31 17.55
N ASP A 294 -6.96 16.82 16.33
CA ASP A 294 -5.86 17.27 15.50
C ASP A 294 -6.32 18.33 14.49
N GLN A 295 -6.39 19.57 14.97
CA GLN A 295 -6.92 20.72 14.23
C GLN A 295 -5.81 21.66 13.74
N GLU A 296 -4.55 21.33 13.95
CA GLU A 296 -3.42 22.16 13.52
C GLU A 296 -3.04 21.83 12.07
N TYR A 297 -3.75 22.40 11.13
CA TYR A 297 -3.50 22.23 9.71
C TYR A 297 -2.38 23.14 9.23
N LYS A 298 -1.55 22.61 8.33
CA LYS A 298 -0.56 23.41 7.62
C LYS A 298 -1.22 24.54 6.86
N SER A 299 -0.62 25.72 6.94
CA SER A 299 -1.06 26.89 6.16
C SER A 299 -0.88 26.65 4.65
N VAL A 300 -1.58 27.43 3.84
CA VAL A 300 -1.41 27.41 2.37
C VAL A 300 0.05 27.63 1.98
N ASP A 301 0.75 28.55 2.66
CA ASP A 301 2.18 28.81 2.44
C ASP A 301 3.06 27.58 2.68
N GLU A 302 2.80 26.84 3.76
CA GLU A 302 3.52 25.60 4.06
C GLU A 302 3.24 24.52 3.02
N LEU A 303 1.98 24.35 2.61
CA LEU A 303 1.61 23.39 1.58
C LEU A 303 2.25 23.73 0.22
N VAL A 304 2.25 24.99 -0.17
CA VAL A 304 2.93 25.45 -1.41
C VAL A 304 4.44 25.19 -1.33
N ARG A 305 5.08 25.46 -0.18
CA ARG A 305 6.51 25.17 0.03
C ARG A 305 6.82 23.68 -0.06
N LEU A 306 5.92 22.80 0.43
CA LEU A 306 6.06 21.35 0.31
C LEU A 306 6.03 20.91 -1.15
N ILE A 307 5.06 21.38 -1.95
CA ILE A 307 4.94 21.04 -3.38
C ILE A 307 6.18 21.52 -4.14
N VAL A 308 6.59 22.76 -3.93
CA VAL A 308 7.77 23.35 -4.59
C VAL A 308 9.05 22.64 -4.13
N GLY A 309 9.17 22.35 -2.83
CA GLY A 309 10.32 21.63 -2.26
C GLY A 309 10.46 20.23 -2.81
N ALA A 310 9.38 19.44 -2.83
CA ALA A 310 9.35 18.09 -3.40
C ALA A 310 9.73 18.12 -4.88
N SER A 311 9.10 19.01 -5.65
CA SER A 311 9.38 19.17 -7.08
C SER A 311 10.83 19.59 -7.34
N GLY A 312 11.39 20.49 -6.51
CA GLY A 312 12.78 20.93 -6.57
C GLY A 312 13.80 19.83 -6.26
N LYS A 313 13.38 18.78 -5.53
CA LYS A 313 14.15 17.55 -5.27
C LYS A 313 13.90 16.46 -6.31
N GLY A 314 13.10 16.73 -7.34
CA GLY A 314 12.72 15.73 -8.35
C GLY A 314 11.65 14.76 -7.90
N ALA A 315 11.07 14.96 -6.70
CA ALA A 315 10.05 14.07 -6.13
C ALA A 315 8.62 14.54 -6.44
N ASN A 316 7.69 13.62 -6.35
CA ASN A 316 6.27 13.92 -6.22
C ASN A 316 5.93 14.22 -4.76
N LEU A 317 4.93 15.08 -4.52
CA LEU A 317 4.28 15.22 -3.22
C LEU A 317 2.98 14.41 -3.20
N LEU A 318 2.89 13.44 -2.30
CA LEU A 318 1.66 12.75 -1.95
C LEU A 318 1.11 13.35 -0.65
N LEU A 319 0.12 14.24 -0.76
CA LEU A 319 -0.44 14.97 0.38
C LEU A 319 -1.65 14.24 0.95
N ASN A 320 -1.59 13.90 2.23
CA ASN A 320 -2.62 13.14 2.90
C ASN A 320 -3.80 13.98 3.39
N ILE A 321 -4.98 13.43 3.18
CA ILE A 321 -6.24 13.85 3.76
C ILE A 321 -6.81 12.69 4.56
N GLY A 322 -7.27 12.95 5.79
CA GLY A 322 -7.98 11.99 6.63
C GLY A 322 -9.50 12.29 6.64
N PRO A 323 -10.31 11.70 5.75
CA PRO A 323 -11.75 11.96 5.73
C PRO A 323 -12.45 11.52 7.02
N GLN A 324 -13.50 12.26 7.37
CA GLN A 324 -14.41 11.91 8.47
C GLN A 324 -15.19 10.63 8.15
N PRO A 325 -15.73 9.90 9.13
CA PRO A 325 -16.42 8.64 8.89
C PRO A 325 -17.68 8.78 8.03
N GLU A 326 -18.37 9.92 8.12
CA GLU A 326 -19.59 10.19 7.36
C GLU A 326 -19.33 10.76 5.97
N THR A 327 -18.08 11.18 5.74
CA THR A 327 -17.53 11.86 4.57
C THR A 327 -18.04 13.23 4.20
N PHE A 328 -17.23 13.96 3.46
CA PHE A 328 -17.29 15.39 3.14
C PHE A 328 -18.70 16.00 3.13
N ARG A 329 -18.95 16.87 4.08
CA ARG A 329 -19.47 18.20 3.75
C ARG A 329 -18.29 19.15 3.79
N SER A 330 -17.90 19.71 2.65
CA SER A 330 -17.16 20.96 2.68
C SER A 330 -17.98 21.91 3.55
N SER A 331 -17.40 22.38 4.66
CA SER A 331 -18.04 23.47 5.38
C SER A 331 -18.31 24.58 4.39
N PRO A 332 -19.51 25.18 4.35
CA PRO A 332 -19.74 26.33 3.49
C PRO A 332 -18.74 27.41 3.89
N GLY A 333 -17.70 27.65 3.11
CA GLY A 333 -16.70 28.68 3.35
C GLY A 333 -15.26 28.21 3.49
N ALA A 334 -14.90 26.97 3.13
CA ALA A 334 -13.49 26.55 2.97
C ALA A 334 -13.03 26.68 1.52
#